data_d07f7894c9c29ee27fd8823847bf92e8
#
_entry.id   d07f7894c9c29ee27fd8823847bf92e8
#
_cell.length_a   1.000
_cell.length_b   1.000
_cell.length_c   1.000
_cell.angle_alpha   90.00
_cell.angle_beta   90.00
_cell.angle_gamma   90.00
#
_symmetry.space_group_name_H-M   'P 1'
#
loop_
_entity.id
_entity.type
_entity.pdbx_description
1 polymer ?
#
loop_
_entity_poly.entity_id
_entity_poly.type
_entity_poly.pdbx_seq_one_letter_code
_entity_poly.pdbx_strand_id
1 'polypeptide(L)'
;ATPSIESLYQVNKNPRWTTAALPERANGRPMPAIEVVDMAAEFASGSRAMFSGRLARALGEELAQGRKAVLLLNQRGFAKFLLCRDCGFVPECPHCSTSLTYHEQGAKLICHHCGYTVGAPPVCPECGSPYLKKFGAGTQRVETELRQLLDGLPGVGPTVPIIRMDADTTQAKGAHQALLEEFAAADAAVLLGTQMIAK
;
A
#
# COMPACT_ATOMS: atom_id res chain seq x y z
N ALA A 1 7.71 10.58 -16.02
CA ALA A 1 8.55 9.59 -15.33
C ALA A 1 9.72 10.30 -14.65
N THR A 2 10.14 9.82 -13.50
CA THR A 2 11.34 10.30 -12.82
C THR A 2 12.54 9.61 -13.47
N PRO A 3 13.50 10.34 -14.05
CA PRO A 3 14.67 9.73 -14.67
C PRO A 3 15.60 9.13 -13.60
N SER A 4 16.37 8.11 -13.98
CA SER A 4 17.41 7.57 -13.11
C SER A 4 18.59 8.55 -13.00
N ILE A 5 19.40 8.41 -11.96
CA ILE A 5 20.61 9.25 -11.75
C ILE A 5 21.57 9.06 -12.91
N GLU A 6 21.71 7.83 -13.43
CA GLU A 6 22.55 7.52 -14.58
C GLU A 6 22.07 8.26 -15.85
N SER A 7 20.74 8.30 -16.08
CA SER A 7 20.16 9.03 -17.21
C SER A 7 20.42 10.53 -17.09
N LEU A 8 20.24 11.11 -15.90
CA LEU A 8 20.56 12.52 -15.64
C LEU A 8 22.04 12.83 -15.84
N TYR A 9 22.92 11.93 -15.39
CA TYR A 9 24.35 12.07 -15.62
C TYR A 9 24.71 12.07 -17.11
N GLN A 10 24.13 11.15 -17.90
CA GLN A 10 24.34 11.07 -19.34
C GLN A 10 23.88 12.33 -20.07
N VAL A 11 22.74 12.89 -19.72
CA VAL A 11 22.26 14.17 -20.29
C VAL A 11 23.29 15.29 -20.10
N ASN A 12 23.95 15.34 -18.94
CA ASN A 12 24.92 16.38 -18.61
C ASN A 12 26.30 16.17 -19.25
N LYS A 13 26.66 14.94 -19.62
CA LYS A 13 28.00 14.57 -20.09
C LYS A 13 28.06 14.18 -21.56
N ASN A 14 26.96 13.72 -22.14
CA ASN A 14 26.95 13.18 -23.49
C ASN A 14 26.06 14.05 -24.40
N PRO A 15 26.61 14.73 -25.42
CA PRO A 15 25.86 15.61 -26.31
C PRO A 15 24.81 14.89 -27.19
N ARG A 16 24.81 13.54 -27.22
CA ARG A 16 23.78 12.76 -27.89
C ARG A 16 22.51 12.55 -27.05
N TRP A 17 22.56 12.97 -25.77
CA TRP A 17 21.42 12.88 -24.86
C TRP A 17 20.83 14.26 -24.64
N THR A 18 19.52 14.33 -24.61
CA THR A 18 18.81 15.57 -24.31
C THR A 18 17.65 15.31 -23.35
N THR A 19 17.22 16.36 -22.67
CA THR A 19 16.05 16.32 -21.80
C THR A 19 14.87 16.97 -22.50
N ALA A 20 13.75 16.27 -22.52
CA ALA A 20 12.45 16.84 -22.89
C ALA A 20 11.57 16.89 -21.63
N ALA A 21 11.16 18.07 -21.23
CA ALA A 21 10.23 18.27 -20.13
C ALA A 21 8.80 18.36 -20.67
N LEU A 22 7.90 17.57 -20.07
CA LEU A 22 6.46 17.61 -20.33
C LEU A 22 5.75 18.11 -19.07
N PRO A 23 5.69 19.44 -18.85
CA PRO A 23 5.18 20.02 -17.60
C PRO A 23 3.67 19.88 -17.45
N GLU A 24 2.96 19.71 -18.56
CA GLU A 24 1.50 19.63 -18.58
C GLU A 24 1.03 18.24 -19.02
N ARG A 25 -0.12 17.83 -18.53
CA ARG A 25 -0.77 16.60 -18.99
C ARG A 25 -1.36 16.81 -20.39
N ALA A 26 -1.26 15.80 -21.24
CA ALA A 26 -1.79 15.84 -22.60
C ALA A 26 -3.29 16.21 -22.69
N ASN A 27 -4.06 15.90 -21.63
CA ASN A 27 -5.49 16.20 -21.55
C ASN A 27 -5.81 17.50 -20.78
N GLY A 28 -4.80 18.29 -20.42
CA GLY A 28 -4.96 19.56 -19.69
C GLY A 28 -5.54 19.44 -18.27
N ARG A 29 -5.78 18.23 -17.77
CA ARG A 29 -6.34 18.03 -16.41
C ARG A 29 -5.27 18.32 -15.35
N PRO A 30 -5.63 18.96 -14.22
CA PRO A 30 -4.71 19.18 -13.12
C PRO A 30 -4.23 17.86 -12.51
N MET A 31 -3.09 17.93 -11.83
CA MET A 31 -2.67 16.79 -10.98
C MET A 31 -3.68 16.58 -9.86
N PRO A 32 -3.92 15.32 -9.46
CA PRO A 32 -4.80 15.03 -8.33
C PRO A 32 -4.20 15.61 -7.04
N ALA A 33 -5.06 16.04 -6.13
CA ALA A 33 -4.65 16.39 -4.78
C ALA A 33 -4.10 15.15 -4.06
N ILE A 34 -2.99 15.33 -3.36
CA ILE A 34 -2.35 14.28 -2.56
C ILE A 34 -2.51 14.65 -1.10
N GLU A 35 -3.10 13.75 -0.33
CA GLU A 35 -3.21 13.87 1.13
C GLU A 35 -2.40 12.75 1.78
N VAL A 36 -1.49 13.12 2.68
CA VAL A 36 -0.68 12.17 3.44
C VAL A 36 -1.29 12.00 4.82
N VAL A 37 -1.58 10.75 5.20
CA VAL A 37 -2.12 10.43 6.53
C VAL A 37 -1.05 9.77 7.37
N ASP A 38 -0.76 10.35 8.53
CA ASP A 38 0.15 9.77 9.51
C ASP A 38 -0.57 8.67 10.31
N MET A 39 -0.29 7.42 9.98
CA MET A 39 -0.86 6.26 10.66
C MET A 39 -0.33 6.11 12.10
N ALA A 40 0.88 6.61 12.42
CA ALA A 40 1.39 6.57 13.78
C ALA A 40 0.57 7.50 14.69
N ALA A 41 0.20 8.67 14.19
CA ALA A 41 -0.70 9.59 14.91
C ALA A 41 -2.10 8.99 15.08
N GLU A 42 -2.64 8.30 14.07
CA GLU A 42 -3.92 7.58 14.19
C GLU A 42 -3.86 6.47 15.24
N PHE A 43 -2.79 5.69 15.31
CA PHE A 43 -2.62 4.67 16.33
C PHE A 43 -2.48 5.28 17.73
N ALA A 44 -1.72 6.36 17.88
CA ALA A 44 -1.57 7.09 19.15
C ALA A 44 -2.91 7.67 19.65
N SER A 45 -3.83 8.02 18.77
CA SER A 45 -5.20 8.45 19.12
C SER A 45 -6.15 7.31 19.49
N GLY A 46 -5.66 6.06 19.51
CA GLY A 46 -6.42 4.87 19.90
C GLY A 46 -7.04 4.07 18.76
N SER A 47 -6.90 4.49 17.51
CA SER A 47 -7.33 3.70 16.35
C SER A 47 -6.42 2.48 16.19
N ARG A 48 -7.01 1.31 15.94
CA ARG A 48 -6.28 0.07 15.64
C ARG A 48 -6.67 -0.54 14.29
N ALA A 49 -7.41 0.23 13.51
CA ALA A 49 -7.86 -0.18 12.19
C ALA A 49 -6.68 -0.28 11.21
N MET A 50 -6.84 -1.13 10.19
CA MET A 50 -5.88 -1.24 9.10
C MET A 50 -5.91 0.01 8.21
N PHE A 51 -7.09 0.58 8.05
CA PHE A 51 -7.32 1.77 7.22
C PHE A 51 -7.49 3.01 8.10
N SER A 52 -6.95 4.14 7.65
CA SER A 52 -7.13 5.40 8.35
C SER A 52 -8.61 5.85 8.33
N GLY A 53 -9.02 6.59 9.35
CA GLY A 53 -10.36 7.19 9.39
C GLY A 53 -10.60 8.14 8.21
N ARG A 54 -9.53 8.78 7.71
CA ARG A 54 -9.61 9.64 6.51
C ARG A 54 -9.88 8.83 5.25
N LEU A 55 -9.19 7.69 5.07
CA LEU A 55 -9.42 6.80 3.92
C LEU A 55 -10.82 6.20 3.98
N ALA A 56 -11.27 5.75 5.15
CA ALA A 56 -12.61 5.18 5.33
C ALA A 56 -13.71 6.16 4.91
N ARG A 57 -13.60 7.43 5.33
CA ARG A 57 -14.53 8.49 4.92
C ARG A 57 -14.51 8.74 3.41
N ALA A 58 -13.32 8.87 2.82
CA ALA A 58 -13.18 9.08 1.38
C ALA A 58 -13.79 7.94 0.57
N LEU A 59 -13.57 6.68 0.98
CA LEU A 59 -14.21 5.53 0.35
C LEU A 59 -15.73 5.59 0.43
N GLY A 60 -16.28 5.92 1.61
CA GLY A 60 -17.71 6.07 1.79
C GLY A 60 -18.31 7.14 0.89
N GLU A 61 -17.68 8.32 0.83
CA GLU A 61 -18.12 9.45 0.00
C GLU A 61 -18.10 9.11 -1.50
N GLU A 62 -17.04 8.46 -1.98
CA GLU A 62 -16.89 8.10 -3.40
C GLU A 62 -17.86 6.99 -3.81
N LEU A 63 -17.91 5.91 -3.02
CA LEU A 63 -18.73 4.74 -3.36
C LEU A 63 -20.23 5.01 -3.22
N ALA A 64 -20.65 5.82 -2.24
CA ALA A 64 -22.05 6.24 -2.10
C ALA A 64 -22.56 7.08 -3.29
N GLN A 65 -21.64 7.73 -4.02
CA GLN A 65 -21.96 8.51 -5.22
C GLN A 65 -21.81 7.69 -6.52
N GLY A 66 -21.70 6.36 -6.42
CA GLY A 66 -21.51 5.51 -7.59
C GLY A 66 -20.15 5.67 -8.26
N ARG A 67 -19.12 6.15 -7.54
CA ARG A 67 -17.76 6.29 -8.07
C ARG A 67 -16.88 5.11 -7.67
N LYS A 68 -15.73 5.01 -8.30
CA LYS A 68 -14.79 3.91 -8.15
C LYS A 68 -13.56 4.33 -7.37
N ALA A 69 -12.99 3.41 -6.62
CA ALA A 69 -11.75 3.62 -5.89
C ALA A 69 -10.67 2.60 -6.31
N VAL A 70 -9.40 3.03 -6.27
CA VAL A 70 -8.25 2.16 -6.51
C VAL A 70 -7.37 2.18 -5.27
N LEU A 71 -7.14 1.02 -4.67
CA LEU A 71 -6.26 0.84 -3.52
C LEU A 71 -4.99 0.12 -3.95
N LEU A 72 -3.88 0.86 -3.99
CA LEU A 72 -2.57 0.31 -4.29
C LEU A 72 -1.85 -0.11 -3.00
N LEU A 73 -1.57 -1.39 -2.90
CA LEU A 73 -0.68 -1.94 -1.88
C LEU A 73 0.76 -1.91 -2.38
N ASN A 74 1.55 -0.95 -1.92
CA ASN A 74 2.96 -0.87 -2.30
C ASN A 74 3.82 -1.87 -1.50
N GLN A 75 3.34 -3.11 -1.39
CA GLN A 75 4.05 -4.17 -0.70
C GLN A 75 4.62 -5.14 -1.72
N ARG A 76 5.94 -5.14 -1.87
CA ARG A 76 6.66 -6.14 -2.67
C ARG A 76 6.84 -7.41 -1.83
N GLY A 77 6.12 -8.48 -2.20
CA GLY A 77 6.26 -9.81 -1.60
C GLY A 77 5.62 -9.94 -0.21
N PHE A 78 5.77 -11.13 0.36
CA PHE A 78 5.25 -11.52 1.68
C PHE A 78 6.09 -10.99 2.85
N ALA A 79 6.77 -9.86 2.70
CA ALA A 79 7.60 -9.32 3.76
C ALA A 79 6.73 -8.92 4.97
N LYS A 80 6.67 -9.80 5.95
CA LYS A 80 6.03 -9.55 7.23
C LYS A 80 6.98 -8.68 8.06
N PHE A 81 6.53 -7.53 8.51
CA PHE A 81 7.26 -6.71 9.47
C PHE A 81 6.45 -6.60 10.78
N LEU A 82 7.09 -6.17 11.84
CA LEU A 82 6.41 -5.86 13.09
C LEU A 82 5.98 -4.39 13.09
N LEU A 83 4.78 -4.12 13.59
CA LEU A 83 4.24 -2.78 13.79
C LEU A 83 3.61 -2.70 15.18
N CYS A 84 3.99 -1.70 15.95
CA CYS A 84 3.29 -1.38 17.19
C CYS A 84 1.99 -0.65 16.86
N ARG A 85 0.87 -1.20 17.34
CA ARG A 85 -0.46 -0.63 17.12
C ARG A 85 -0.78 0.52 18.09
N ASP A 86 0.07 0.76 19.08
CA ASP A 86 -0.15 1.85 20.03
C ASP A 86 0.68 3.11 19.67
N CYS A 87 1.91 2.95 19.16
CA CYS A 87 2.76 4.10 18.82
C CYS A 87 3.25 4.16 17.38
N GLY A 88 2.90 3.16 16.56
CA GLY A 88 3.33 3.13 15.15
C GLY A 88 4.78 2.66 14.93
N PHE A 89 5.52 2.30 15.98
CA PHE A 89 6.91 1.85 15.86
C PHE A 89 7.05 0.65 14.93
N VAL A 90 8.01 0.72 14.02
CA VAL A 90 8.44 -0.37 13.13
C VAL A 90 9.93 -0.62 13.35
N PRO A 91 10.39 -1.85 13.65
CA PRO A 91 11.81 -2.15 13.77
C PRO A 91 12.56 -1.90 12.46
N GLU A 92 13.59 -1.10 12.51
CA GLU A 92 14.45 -0.77 11.37
C GLU A 92 15.86 -1.35 11.53
N CYS A 93 16.53 -1.55 10.40
CA CYS A 93 17.92 -1.98 10.39
C CYS A 93 18.83 -0.80 10.77
N PRO A 94 19.73 -0.96 11.77
CA PRO A 94 20.63 0.11 12.19
C PRO A 94 21.66 0.51 11.12
N HIS A 95 21.88 -0.34 10.11
CA HIS A 95 22.86 -0.12 9.05
C HIS A 95 22.26 0.39 7.74
N CYS A 96 20.97 0.12 7.49
CA CYS A 96 20.34 0.37 6.19
C CYS A 96 19.12 1.29 6.27
N SER A 97 18.66 1.64 7.47
CA SER A 97 17.43 2.43 7.69
C SER A 97 16.21 1.88 6.93
N THR A 98 16.17 0.55 6.76
CA THR A 98 15.05 -0.16 6.13
C THR A 98 14.34 -1.00 7.17
N SER A 99 13.03 -1.16 7.05
CA SER A 99 12.25 -2.02 7.95
C SER A 99 12.76 -3.45 7.92
N LEU A 100 12.89 -4.06 9.11
CA LEU A 100 13.29 -5.46 9.25
C LEU A 100 12.14 -6.40 8.93
N THR A 101 12.45 -7.47 8.18
CA THR A 101 11.49 -8.52 7.86
C THR A 101 11.38 -9.52 9.00
N TYR A 102 10.17 -9.81 9.45
CA TYR A 102 9.91 -10.81 10.47
C TYR A 102 9.85 -12.22 9.89
N HIS A 103 10.64 -13.12 10.44
CA HIS A 103 10.66 -14.55 10.13
C HIS A 103 10.07 -15.36 11.26
N GLU A 104 9.05 -16.16 10.97
CA GLU A 104 8.35 -16.99 11.98
C GLU A 104 9.25 -18.07 12.55
N GLN A 105 10.11 -18.67 11.70
CA GLN A 105 11.11 -19.62 12.15
C GLN A 105 12.16 -18.91 13.01
N GLY A 106 12.11 -19.20 14.31
CA GLY A 106 13.01 -18.62 15.29
C GLY A 106 12.65 -17.20 15.76
N ALA A 107 11.46 -16.67 15.40
CA ALA A 107 10.99 -15.34 15.81
C ALA A 107 12.06 -14.25 15.63
N LYS A 108 12.62 -14.14 14.42
CA LYS A 108 13.75 -13.25 14.10
C LYS A 108 13.33 -12.12 13.18
N LEU A 109 14.01 -11.02 13.31
CA LEU A 109 13.96 -9.87 12.42
C LEU A 109 15.24 -9.85 11.57
N ILE A 110 15.11 -9.83 10.24
CA ILE A 110 16.24 -9.91 9.31
C ILE A 110 16.19 -8.74 8.33
N CYS A 111 17.29 -8.07 8.13
CA CYS A 111 17.49 -7.13 7.04
C CYS A 111 17.90 -7.88 5.77
N HIS A 112 17.05 -7.90 4.76
CA HIS A 112 17.37 -8.54 3.48
C HIS A 112 18.38 -7.76 2.62
N HIS A 113 18.79 -6.56 3.06
CA HIS A 113 19.78 -5.77 2.36
C HIS A 113 21.22 -6.08 2.84
N CYS A 114 21.44 -6.16 4.17
CA CYS A 114 22.77 -6.37 4.74
C CYS A 114 22.92 -7.67 5.56
N GLY A 115 21.85 -8.44 5.74
CA GLY A 115 21.88 -9.68 6.52
C GLY A 115 21.82 -9.46 8.05
N TYR A 116 21.75 -8.23 8.55
CA TYR A 116 21.59 -7.99 9.98
C TYR A 116 20.41 -8.77 10.54
N THR A 117 20.63 -9.46 11.67
CA THR A 117 19.63 -10.33 12.29
C THR A 117 19.56 -10.06 13.78
N VAL A 118 18.34 -9.94 14.31
CA VAL A 118 18.07 -9.76 15.75
C VAL A 118 16.80 -10.52 16.14
N GLY A 119 16.69 -10.92 17.41
CA GLY A 119 15.44 -11.52 17.92
C GLY A 119 14.28 -10.52 17.91
N ALA A 120 13.09 -11.01 17.61
CA ALA A 120 11.90 -10.17 17.69
C ALA A 120 11.60 -9.83 19.16
N PRO A 121 11.44 -8.54 19.52
CA PRO A 121 11.13 -8.18 20.89
C PRO A 121 9.71 -8.61 21.26
N PRO A 122 9.46 -9.06 22.50
CA PRO A 122 8.14 -9.48 22.95
C PRO A 122 7.16 -8.32 23.14
N VAL A 123 7.68 -7.13 23.40
CA VAL A 123 6.94 -5.86 23.57
C VAL A 123 7.58 -4.77 22.73
N CYS A 124 6.85 -3.70 22.48
CA CYS A 124 7.39 -2.57 21.75
C CYS A 124 8.54 -1.91 22.53
N PRO A 125 9.74 -1.76 21.96
CA PRO A 125 10.86 -1.14 22.64
C PRO A 125 10.67 0.38 22.87
N GLU A 126 9.81 1.03 22.08
CA GLU A 126 9.55 2.47 22.21
C GLU A 126 8.55 2.81 23.32
N CYS A 127 7.43 2.06 23.41
CA CYS A 127 6.34 2.41 24.33
C CYS A 127 5.99 1.30 25.31
N GLY A 128 6.69 0.16 25.32
CA GLY A 128 6.42 -0.98 26.22
C GLY A 128 5.14 -1.77 25.88
N SER A 129 4.42 -1.41 24.85
CA SER A 129 3.14 -2.03 24.51
C SER A 129 3.29 -3.49 24.09
N PRO A 130 2.38 -4.39 24.54
CA PRO A 130 2.32 -5.78 24.07
C PRO A 130 1.69 -5.89 22.66
N TYR A 131 1.22 -4.80 22.08
CA TYR A 131 0.57 -4.77 20.78
C TYR A 131 1.54 -4.59 19.60
N LEU A 132 2.76 -5.09 19.73
CA LEU A 132 3.69 -5.25 18.63
C LEU A 132 3.24 -6.47 17.79
N LYS A 133 2.58 -6.22 16.66
CA LYS A 133 1.94 -7.25 15.85
C LYS A 133 2.60 -7.39 14.49
N LYS A 134 2.54 -8.60 13.94
CA LYS A 134 2.93 -8.86 12.56
C LYS A 134 2.05 -8.06 11.62
N PHE A 135 2.66 -7.21 10.84
CA PHE A 135 2.05 -6.47 9.76
C PHE A 135 2.65 -6.95 8.44
N GLY A 136 1.85 -7.08 7.44
CA GLY A 136 2.21 -7.70 6.17
C GLY A 136 1.05 -8.60 5.81
N ALA A 137 -0.09 -7.97 5.58
CA ALA A 137 -1.26 -8.65 5.10
C ALA A 137 -1.06 -8.91 3.60
N GLY A 138 -1.10 -10.15 3.18
CA GLY A 138 -1.36 -10.46 1.77
C GLY A 138 -2.65 -9.76 1.33
N THR A 139 -2.78 -9.53 0.03
CA THR A 139 -3.97 -8.88 -0.56
C THR A 139 -5.28 -9.48 -0.08
N GLN A 140 -5.32 -10.79 0.21
CA GLN A 140 -6.49 -11.50 0.76
C GLN A 140 -6.94 -10.96 2.12
N ARG A 141 -5.99 -10.70 3.03
CA ARG A 141 -6.35 -10.14 4.34
C ARG A 141 -6.81 -8.69 4.21
N VAL A 142 -6.15 -7.91 3.36
CA VAL A 142 -6.57 -6.54 3.09
C VAL A 142 -7.98 -6.51 2.49
N GLU A 143 -8.30 -7.43 1.59
CA GLU A 143 -9.64 -7.60 1.03
C GLU A 143 -10.69 -7.90 2.11
N THR A 144 -10.37 -8.83 3.04
CA THR A 144 -11.27 -9.16 4.14
C THR A 144 -11.53 -7.95 5.06
N GLU A 145 -10.49 -7.25 5.46
CA GLU A 145 -10.59 -6.05 6.30
C GLU A 145 -11.33 -4.91 5.55
N LEU A 146 -11.10 -4.78 4.23
CA LEU A 146 -11.80 -3.81 3.39
C LEU A 146 -13.28 -4.14 3.29
N ARG A 147 -13.66 -5.42 3.13
CA ARG A 147 -15.05 -5.84 3.12
C ARG A 147 -15.75 -5.44 4.41
N GLN A 148 -15.15 -5.76 5.55
CA GLN A 148 -15.69 -5.38 6.86
C GLN A 148 -15.84 -3.85 7.02
N LEU A 149 -14.88 -3.09 6.49
CA LEU A 149 -14.97 -1.64 6.48
C LEU A 149 -16.16 -1.17 5.64
N LEU A 150 -16.29 -1.65 4.41
CA LEU A 150 -17.36 -1.23 3.49
C LEU A 150 -18.75 -1.58 4.01
N ASP A 151 -18.91 -2.75 4.63
CA ASP A 151 -20.18 -3.19 5.24
C ASP A 151 -20.64 -2.26 6.39
N GLY A 152 -19.69 -1.57 7.02
CA GLY A 152 -19.99 -0.58 8.09
C GLY A 152 -20.17 0.86 7.60
N LEU A 153 -19.94 1.16 6.32
CA LEU A 153 -20.02 2.53 5.81
C LEU A 153 -21.45 2.93 5.44
N PRO A 154 -21.95 4.07 5.93
CA PRO A 154 -23.29 4.57 5.56
C PRO A 154 -23.39 4.86 4.06
N GLY A 155 -24.47 4.42 3.43
CA GLY A 155 -24.75 4.67 2.02
C GLY A 155 -23.94 3.84 1.03
N VAL A 156 -23.04 2.98 1.51
CA VAL A 156 -22.34 2.01 0.71
C VAL A 156 -23.07 0.66 0.78
N GLY A 157 -23.56 0.19 -0.37
CA GLY A 157 -24.29 -1.07 -0.41
C GLY A 157 -23.35 -2.27 -0.19
N PRO A 158 -23.87 -3.38 0.40
CA PRO A 158 -23.08 -4.61 0.62
C PRO A 158 -22.65 -5.28 -0.69
N THR A 159 -23.19 -4.84 -1.81
CA THR A 159 -22.93 -5.38 -3.15
C THR A 159 -21.79 -4.69 -3.89
N VAL A 160 -21.14 -3.65 -3.30
CA VAL A 160 -20.00 -3.01 -3.96
C VAL A 160 -18.87 -4.03 -4.15
N PRO A 161 -18.50 -4.37 -5.40
CA PRO A 161 -17.47 -5.36 -5.66
C PRO A 161 -16.09 -4.85 -5.23
N ILE A 162 -15.30 -5.75 -4.63
CA ILE A 162 -13.86 -5.59 -4.44
C ILE A 162 -13.19 -6.49 -5.46
N ILE A 163 -12.57 -5.89 -6.46
CA ILE A 163 -11.87 -6.60 -7.52
C ILE A 163 -10.40 -6.65 -7.14
N ARG A 164 -9.89 -7.86 -6.86
CA ARG A 164 -8.50 -8.05 -6.44
C ARG A 164 -7.62 -8.37 -7.62
N MET A 165 -6.53 -7.60 -7.78
CA MET A 165 -5.54 -7.77 -8.84
C MET A 165 -4.14 -7.93 -8.24
N ASP A 166 -3.68 -9.16 -8.17
CA ASP A 166 -2.36 -9.56 -7.68
C ASP A 166 -1.80 -10.74 -8.49
N ALA A 167 -0.65 -11.26 -8.09
CA ALA A 167 -0.01 -12.37 -8.78
C ALA A 167 -0.88 -13.64 -8.79
N ASP A 168 -1.71 -13.86 -7.76
CA ASP A 168 -2.55 -15.05 -7.66
C ASP A 168 -3.76 -14.97 -8.60
N THR A 169 -4.35 -13.78 -8.73
CA THR A 169 -5.56 -13.56 -9.56
C THR A 169 -5.25 -13.33 -11.04
N THR A 170 -4.00 -13.04 -11.39
CA THR A 170 -3.59 -12.70 -12.76
C THR A 170 -2.75 -13.78 -13.47
N GLN A 171 -2.73 -15.02 -12.96
CA GLN A 171 -1.93 -16.12 -13.53
C GLN A 171 -2.43 -16.58 -14.90
N ALA A 172 -3.73 -16.60 -15.11
CA ALA A 172 -4.30 -17.04 -16.38
C ALA A 172 -4.12 -15.99 -17.48
N LYS A 173 -3.89 -16.45 -18.71
CA LYS A 173 -3.80 -15.56 -19.88
C LYS A 173 -5.10 -14.76 -20.05
N GLY A 174 -4.99 -13.44 -20.10
CA GLY A 174 -6.14 -12.53 -20.23
C GLY A 174 -6.82 -12.16 -18.91
N ALA A 175 -6.48 -12.79 -17.77
CA ALA A 175 -7.11 -12.49 -16.49
C ALA A 175 -6.96 -11.03 -16.06
N HIS A 176 -5.79 -10.43 -16.31
CA HIS A 176 -5.55 -9.01 -16.02
C HIS A 176 -6.54 -8.10 -16.75
N GLN A 177 -6.73 -8.34 -18.05
CA GLN A 177 -7.66 -7.54 -18.87
C GLN A 177 -9.12 -7.75 -18.42
N ALA A 178 -9.51 -9.00 -18.13
CA ALA A 178 -10.86 -9.32 -17.68
C ALA A 178 -11.21 -8.60 -16.35
N LEU A 179 -10.27 -8.56 -15.39
CA LEU A 179 -10.46 -7.85 -14.12
C LEU A 179 -10.60 -6.32 -14.32
N LEU A 180 -9.86 -5.75 -15.26
CA LEU A 180 -10.01 -4.32 -15.61
C LEU A 180 -11.36 -4.05 -16.30
N GLU A 181 -11.83 -4.93 -17.15
CA GLU A 181 -13.14 -4.83 -17.80
C GLU A 181 -14.27 -4.95 -16.77
N GLU A 182 -14.17 -5.90 -15.84
CA GLU A 182 -15.10 -6.03 -14.71
C GLU A 182 -15.15 -4.74 -13.89
N PHE A 183 -13.98 -4.19 -13.52
CA PHE A 183 -13.88 -2.92 -12.82
C PHE A 183 -14.48 -1.76 -13.63
N ALA A 184 -14.23 -1.73 -14.94
CA ALA A 184 -14.76 -0.69 -15.82
C ALA A 184 -16.28 -0.76 -15.96
N ALA A 185 -16.87 -1.95 -15.97
CA ALA A 185 -18.30 -2.18 -16.14
C ALA A 185 -19.12 -1.90 -14.88
N ALA A 186 -18.55 -1.98 -13.68
CA ALA A 186 -19.25 -1.72 -12.43
C ALA A 186 -19.60 -0.24 -12.29
N ASP A 187 -20.74 0.10 -11.66
CA ASP A 187 -21.08 1.49 -11.31
C ASP A 187 -20.18 2.00 -10.19
N ALA A 188 -20.19 1.31 -9.03
CA ALA A 188 -19.29 1.54 -7.92
C ALA A 188 -18.44 0.28 -7.67
N ALA A 189 -17.13 0.42 -7.48
CA ALA A 189 -16.25 -0.70 -7.22
C ALA A 189 -14.95 -0.25 -6.54
N VAL A 190 -14.27 -1.19 -5.86
CA VAL A 190 -12.91 -0.99 -5.38
C VAL A 190 -11.97 -1.95 -6.11
N LEU A 191 -10.99 -1.41 -6.82
CA LEU A 191 -9.87 -2.20 -7.36
C LEU A 191 -8.76 -2.24 -6.30
N LEU A 192 -8.48 -3.43 -5.78
CA LEU A 192 -7.47 -3.66 -4.77
C LEU A 192 -6.31 -4.44 -5.38
N GLY A 193 -5.09 -3.93 -5.33
CA GLY A 193 -3.98 -4.69 -5.86
C GLY A 193 -2.61 -4.15 -5.52
N THR A 194 -1.61 -4.86 -6.00
CA THR A 194 -0.20 -4.51 -5.87
C THR A 194 0.26 -3.72 -7.10
N GLN A 195 1.54 -3.70 -7.40
CA GLN A 195 2.10 -3.03 -8.58
C GLN A 195 1.49 -3.49 -9.93
N MET A 196 0.71 -4.58 -9.93
CA MET A 196 0.02 -5.07 -11.13
C MET A 196 -1.05 -4.09 -11.64
N ILE A 197 -1.65 -3.28 -10.76
CA ILE A 197 -2.66 -2.28 -11.14
C ILE A 197 -2.06 -1.01 -11.75
N ALA A 198 -0.75 -0.83 -11.67
CA ALA A 198 -0.04 0.37 -12.15
C ALA A 198 0.70 0.13 -13.49
N LYS A 199 0.53 -1.04 -14.11
CA LYS A 199 1.19 -1.42 -15.37
C LYS A 199 0.30 -1.19 -16.58
#